data_bf4af04463f38d06fc3c84dab3ec4e49
#
_entry.id   bf4af04463f38d06fc3c84dab3ec4e49
#
_cell.length_a   1.000
_cell.length_b   1.000
_cell.length_c   1.000
_cell.angle_alpha   90.00
_cell.angle_beta   90.00
_cell.angle_gamma   90.00
#
_symmetry.space_group_name_H-M   'P 1'
#
loop_
_entity.id
_entity.type
_entity.pdbx_description
1 polymer ?
#
loop_
_entity_poly.entity_id
_entity_poly.type
_entity_poly.pdbx_seq_one_letter_code
_entity_poly.pdbx_strand_id
1 'polypeptide(L)'
;VWASYGIAQKVLLRTISPGRIMRFIYLAGALALTPLSTPSAFLELDPLQTACLIFACINTIVAYGAFSTAMKNWHAAKVSAVVTTTPLFTLGLEALGAMALPQVFPLEHLGLLSLLGAVVVVLGAMGIALGPMLHLPHKRS
;
A
#
# COMPACT_ATOMS: atom_id res chain seq x y z
N VAL A 1 -2.30 10.93 9.06
CA VAL A 1 -0.93 10.77 8.55
C VAL A 1 -0.95 10.31 7.08
N TRP A 2 -1.61 9.20 6.72
CA TRP A 2 -1.62 8.67 5.35
C TRP A 2 -2.24 9.63 4.32
N ALA A 3 -3.38 10.23 4.65
CA ALA A 3 -4.05 11.20 3.77
C ALA A 3 -3.17 12.44 3.52
N SER A 4 -2.53 12.97 4.56
CA SER A 4 -1.62 14.11 4.46
C SER A 4 -0.42 13.81 3.55
N TYR A 5 0.15 12.60 3.68
CA TYR A 5 1.21 12.12 2.80
C TYR A 5 0.76 12.08 1.33
N GLY A 6 -0.41 11.52 1.05
CA GLY A 6 -0.95 11.42 -0.31
C GLY A 6 -1.20 12.79 -0.95
N ILE A 7 -1.73 13.75 -0.18
CA ILE A 7 -1.94 15.13 -0.67
C ILE A 7 -0.61 15.82 -0.94
N ALA A 8 0.32 15.77 0.00
CA ALA A 8 1.65 16.37 -0.16
C ALA A 8 2.38 15.78 -1.38
N GLN A 9 2.35 14.46 -1.53
CA GLN A 9 2.93 13.78 -2.68
C GLN A 9 2.28 14.21 -3.99
N LYS A 10 0.95 14.34 -4.04
CA LYS A 10 0.22 14.81 -5.25
C LYS A 10 0.64 16.22 -5.65
N VAL A 11 0.88 17.11 -4.69
CA VAL A 11 1.35 18.48 -4.95
C VAL A 11 2.78 18.45 -5.50
N LEU A 12 3.69 17.69 -4.89
CA LEU A 12 5.08 17.59 -5.34
C LEU A 12 5.17 16.98 -6.76
N LEU A 13 4.33 16.01 -7.09
CA LEU A 13 4.31 15.35 -8.39
C LEU A 13 3.91 16.27 -9.55
N ARG A 14 3.43 17.48 -9.29
CA ARG A 14 3.19 18.49 -10.32
C ARG A 14 4.48 19.04 -10.92
N THR A 15 5.55 19.08 -10.12
CA THR A 15 6.84 19.70 -10.50
C THR A 15 7.99 18.70 -10.52
N ILE A 16 7.90 17.60 -9.74
CA ILE A 16 8.98 16.66 -9.54
C ILE A 16 8.56 15.27 -10.06
N SER A 17 9.49 14.55 -10.69
CA SER A 17 9.22 13.19 -11.18
C SER A 17 9.08 12.19 -10.03
N PRO A 18 8.23 11.15 -10.18
CA PRO A 18 8.01 10.12 -9.15
C PRO A 18 9.30 9.50 -8.61
N GLY A 19 10.22 9.11 -9.50
CA GLY A 19 11.47 8.48 -9.09
C GLY A 19 12.41 9.41 -8.32
N ARG A 20 12.34 10.73 -8.55
CA ARG A 20 13.14 11.69 -7.77
C ARG A 20 12.58 11.86 -6.36
N ILE A 21 11.27 11.93 -6.22
CA ILE A 21 10.60 12.00 -4.92
C ILE A 21 10.92 10.74 -4.11
N MET A 22 10.78 9.55 -4.70
CA MET A 22 11.07 8.29 -4.03
C MET A 22 12.51 8.18 -3.57
N ARG A 23 13.47 8.54 -4.41
CA ARG A 23 14.90 8.55 -4.03
C ARG A 23 15.16 9.45 -2.83
N PHE A 24 14.56 10.63 -2.81
CA PHE A 24 14.71 11.57 -1.70
C PHE A 24 14.11 11.01 -0.40
N ILE A 25 12.90 10.44 -0.47
CA ILE A 25 12.23 9.85 0.70
C ILE A 25 13.03 8.69 1.26
N TYR A 26 13.51 7.77 0.41
CA TYR A 26 14.30 6.63 0.87
C TYR A 26 15.64 7.05 1.46
N LEU A 27 16.33 8.00 0.84
CA LEU A 27 17.60 8.49 1.34
C LEU A 27 17.43 9.23 2.68
N ALA A 28 16.45 10.13 2.77
CA ALA A 28 16.16 10.84 4.00
C ALA A 28 15.72 9.89 5.13
N GLY A 29 14.87 8.92 4.80
CA GLY A 29 14.45 7.88 5.75
C GLY A 29 15.61 7.01 6.22
N ALA A 30 16.48 6.58 5.32
CA ALA A 30 17.67 5.81 5.66
C ALA A 30 18.58 6.59 6.60
N LEU A 31 18.90 7.85 6.28
CA LEU A 31 19.73 8.70 7.14
C LEU A 31 19.12 8.95 8.52
N ALA A 32 17.79 9.20 8.57
CA ALA A 32 17.10 9.47 9.82
C ALA A 32 17.00 8.23 10.73
N LEU A 33 16.85 7.03 10.14
CA LEU A 33 16.66 5.79 10.88
C LEU A 33 17.97 5.06 11.20
N THR A 34 19.06 5.34 10.49
CA THR A 34 20.37 4.71 10.75
C THR A 34 20.80 4.78 12.22
N PRO A 35 20.70 5.92 12.94
CA PRO A 35 21.12 5.97 14.33
C PRO A 35 20.24 5.16 15.29
N LEU A 36 19.03 4.79 14.85
CA LEU A 36 18.09 3.98 15.62
C LEU A 36 18.17 2.49 15.26
N SER A 37 18.97 2.14 14.25
CA SER A 37 19.13 0.77 13.78
C SER A 37 20.33 0.09 14.45
N THR A 38 20.28 -1.24 14.53
CA THR A 38 21.40 -2.08 14.96
C THR A 38 21.90 -2.88 13.75
N PRO A 39 22.85 -2.33 12.95
CA PRO A 39 23.31 -2.98 11.72
C PRO A 39 23.90 -4.39 11.95
N SER A 40 24.45 -4.67 13.14
CA SER A 40 24.95 -6.00 13.49
C SER A 40 23.87 -7.09 13.43
N ALA A 41 22.61 -6.75 13.68
CA ALA A 41 21.51 -7.70 13.57
C ALA A 41 21.37 -8.33 12.16
N PHE A 42 21.85 -7.66 11.11
CA PHE A 42 21.84 -8.23 9.76
C PHE A 42 22.79 -9.43 9.61
N LEU A 43 23.83 -9.50 10.43
CA LEU A 43 24.79 -10.62 10.42
C LEU A 43 24.26 -11.87 11.13
N GLU A 44 23.20 -11.74 11.91
CA GLU A 44 22.58 -12.81 12.69
C GLU A 44 21.37 -13.42 11.95
N LEU A 45 20.99 -12.85 10.78
CA LEU A 45 19.85 -13.34 9.99
C LEU A 45 20.18 -14.69 9.35
N ASP A 46 19.23 -15.61 9.47
CA ASP A 46 19.29 -16.86 8.72
C ASP A 46 19.01 -16.63 7.20
N PRO A 47 19.31 -17.60 6.33
CA PRO A 47 19.10 -17.45 4.89
C PRO A 47 17.64 -17.14 4.51
N LEU A 48 16.66 -17.68 5.23
CA LEU A 48 15.24 -17.43 4.97
C LEU A 48 14.87 -16.00 5.34
N GLN A 49 15.29 -15.55 6.52
CA GLN A 49 15.07 -14.18 6.98
C GLN A 49 15.71 -13.16 6.03
N THR A 50 16.92 -13.45 5.55
CA THR A 50 17.62 -12.62 4.56
C THR A 50 16.85 -12.56 3.24
N ALA A 51 16.37 -13.70 2.75
CA ALA A 51 15.55 -13.74 1.53
C ALA A 51 14.25 -12.93 1.69
N CYS A 52 13.56 -13.07 2.82
CA CYS A 52 12.36 -12.31 3.15
C CYS A 52 12.64 -10.80 3.22
N LEU A 53 13.75 -10.40 3.81
CA LEU A 53 14.17 -9.00 3.90
C LEU A 53 14.44 -8.41 2.52
N ILE A 54 15.18 -9.12 1.66
CA ILE A 54 15.45 -8.70 0.28
C ILE A 54 14.14 -8.57 -0.49
N PHE A 55 13.25 -9.56 -0.38
CA PHE A 55 11.93 -9.51 -1.00
C PHE A 55 11.12 -8.30 -0.52
N ALA A 56 11.08 -8.02 0.78
CA ALA A 56 10.38 -6.88 1.35
C ALA A 56 10.93 -5.55 0.84
N CYS A 57 12.26 -5.42 0.70
CA CYS A 57 12.91 -4.23 0.15
C CYS A 57 12.51 -4.02 -1.32
N ILE A 58 12.60 -5.05 -2.15
CA ILE A 58 12.23 -4.98 -3.58
C ILE A 58 10.74 -4.65 -3.71
N ASN A 59 9.89 -5.36 -2.97
CA ASN A 59 8.45 -5.13 -2.96
C ASN A 59 8.10 -3.67 -2.59
N THR A 60 8.77 -3.13 -1.57
CA THR A 60 8.56 -1.75 -1.13
C THR A 60 8.92 -0.75 -2.24
N ILE A 61 10.06 -0.93 -2.90
CA ILE A 61 10.50 -0.06 -3.99
C ILE A 61 9.50 -0.11 -5.15
N VAL A 62 9.06 -1.30 -5.55
CA VAL A 62 8.11 -1.50 -6.64
C VAL A 62 6.74 -0.93 -6.28
N ALA A 63 6.20 -1.26 -5.11
CA ALA A 63 4.88 -0.84 -4.68
C ALA A 63 4.76 0.69 -4.55
N TYR A 64 5.68 1.33 -3.85
CA TYR A 64 5.66 2.80 -3.70
C TYR A 64 6.03 3.53 -4.99
N GLY A 65 6.88 2.95 -5.82
CA GLY A 65 7.17 3.47 -7.16
C GLY A 65 5.94 3.45 -8.06
N ALA A 66 5.21 2.35 -8.09
CA ALA A 66 3.94 2.20 -8.80
C ALA A 66 2.87 3.16 -8.24
N PHE A 67 2.72 3.25 -6.91
CA PHE A 67 1.82 4.18 -6.25
C PHE A 67 2.12 5.63 -6.64
N SER A 68 3.38 6.04 -6.58
CA SER A 68 3.82 7.40 -6.95
C SER A 68 3.52 7.71 -8.42
N THR A 69 3.72 6.75 -9.31
CA THR A 69 3.40 6.87 -10.74
C THR A 69 1.90 6.97 -10.97
N ALA A 70 1.11 6.16 -10.26
CA ALA A 70 -0.35 6.23 -10.30
C ALA A 70 -0.85 7.59 -9.80
N MET A 71 -0.29 8.10 -8.69
CA MET A 71 -0.63 9.42 -8.14
C MET A 71 -0.31 10.56 -9.11
N LYS A 72 0.72 10.42 -9.94
CA LYS A 72 1.04 11.41 -10.97
C LYS A 72 -0.03 11.44 -12.06
N ASN A 73 -0.45 10.28 -12.55
CA ASN A 73 -1.26 10.16 -13.76
C ASN A 73 -2.77 10.10 -13.48
N TRP A 74 -3.19 9.69 -12.28
CA TRP A 74 -4.58 9.50 -11.90
C TRP A 74 -5.02 10.49 -10.81
N HIS A 75 -6.33 10.63 -10.65
CA HIS A 75 -6.90 11.39 -9.53
C HIS A 75 -6.62 10.66 -8.21
N ALA A 76 -6.21 11.41 -7.17
CA ALA A 76 -5.88 10.85 -5.86
C ALA A 76 -7.00 9.98 -5.28
N ALA A 77 -8.26 10.36 -5.47
CA ALA A 77 -9.41 9.57 -5.02
C ALA A 77 -9.46 8.17 -5.65
N LYS A 78 -9.16 8.04 -6.95
CA LYS A 78 -9.13 6.74 -7.63
C LYS A 78 -7.97 5.87 -7.12
N VAL A 79 -6.79 6.46 -6.93
CA VAL A 79 -5.63 5.75 -6.39
C VAL A 79 -5.92 5.27 -4.96
N SER A 80 -6.49 6.14 -4.12
CA SER A 80 -6.89 5.77 -2.76
C SER A 80 -7.93 4.64 -2.75
N ALA A 81 -8.93 4.68 -3.64
CA ALA A 81 -9.92 3.62 -3.74
C ALA A 81 -9.28 2.26 -4.09
N VAL A 82 -8.30 2.23 -5.00
CA VAL A 82 -7.55 1.00 -5.32
C VAL A 82 -6.75 0.53 -4.12
N VAL A 83 -6.03 1.43 -3.42
CA VAL A 83 -5.23 1.07 -2.25
C VAL A 83 -6.11 0.53 -1.11
N THR A 84 -7.31 1.04 -0.93
CA THR A 84 -8.23 0.53 0.11
C THR A 84 -8.74 -0.89 -0.17
N THR A 85 -8.54 -1.44 -1.37
CA THR A 85 -8.85 -2.85 -1.66
C THR A 85 -7.73 -3.81 -1.21
N THR A 86 -6.57 -3.30 -0.80
CA THR A 86 -5.42 -4.12 -0.35
C THR A 86 -5.79 -5.16 0.71
N PRO A 87 -6.57 -4.86 1.76
CA PRO A 87 -6.93 -5.86 2.76
C PRO A 87 -7.66 -7.08 2.18
N LEU A 88 -8.44 -6.89 1.10
CA LEU A 88 -9.14 -8.00 0.44
C LEU A 88 -8.16 -8.94 -0.26
N PHE A 89 -7.17 -8.38 -0.95
CA PHE A 89 -6.12 -9.18 -1.58
C PHE A 89 -5.29 -9.92 -0.53
N THR A 90 -5.00 -9.26 0.61
CA THR A 90 -4.28 -9.89 1.72
C THR A 90 -5.06 -11.08 2.28
N LEU A 91 -6.35 -10.90 2.59
CA LEU A 91 -7.22 -11.99 3.07
C LEU A 91 -7.36 -13.12 2.04
N GLY A 92 -7.49 -12.75 0.75
CA GLY A 92 -7.56 -13.74 -0.34
C GLY A 92 -6.27 -14.56 -0.46
N LEU A 93 -5.12 -13.91 -0.40
CA LEU A 93 -3.81 -14.59 -0.45
C LEU A 93 -3.55 -15.44 0.79
N GLU A 94 -3.96 -14.97 1.96
CA GLU A 94 -3.88 -15.74 3.22
C GLU A 94 -4.74 -17.00 3.14
N ALA A 95 -5.97 -16.88 2.66
CA ALA A 95 -6.86 -18.03 2.46
C ALA A 95 -6.27 -19.04 1.45
N LEU A 96 -5.72 -18.57 0.34
CA LEU A 96 -5.04 -19.42 -0.65
C LEU A 96 -3.78 -20.07 -0.06
N GLY A 97 -3.00 -19.31 0.71
CA GLY A 97 -1.80 -19.82 1.40
C GLY A 97 -2.15 -20.91 2.41
N ALA A 98 -3.22 -20.72 3.19
CA ALA A 98 -3.71 -21.73 4.14
C ALA A 98 -4.19 -23.01 3.45
N MET A 99 -4.78 -22.90 2.26
CA MET A 99 -5.17 -24.08 1.48
C MET A 99 -3.96 -24.83 0.89
N ALA A 100 -2.91 -24.10 0.47
CA ALA A 100 -1.73 -24.68 -0.16
C ALA A 100 -0.70 -25.19 0.86
N LEU A 101 -0.53 -24.48 1.97
CA LEU A 101 0.50 -24.73 2.98
C LEU A 101 -0.06 -24.53 4.41
N PRO A 102 -0.98 -25.37 4.87
CA PRO A 102 -1.67 -25.19 6.16
C PRO A 102 -0.76 -25.20 7.37
N GLN A 103 0.44 -25.78 7.24
CA GLN A 103 1.45 -25.80 8.32
C GLN A 103 2.17 -24.45 8.50
N VAL A 104 2.22 -23.63 7.45
CA VAL A 104 2.89 -22.32 7.45
C VAL A 104 1.90 -21.18 7.67
N PHE A 105 0.68 -21.33 7.13
CA PHE A 105 -0.42 -20.38 7.25
C PHE A 105 -1.57 -21.02 8.04
N PRO A 106 -1.49 -21.06 9.39
CA PRO A 106 -2.63 -21.50 10.16
C PRO A 106 -3.81 -20.56 9.88
N LEU A 107 -4.95 -21.13 9.52
CA LEU A 107 -6.20 -20.35 9.40
C LEU A 107 -6.52 -19.81 10.80
N GLU A 108 -6.16 -18.58 11.06
CA GLU A 108 -6.81 -17.84 12.14
C GLU A 108 -8.29 -17.70 11.78
N HIS A 109 -9.16 -18.12 12.70
CA HIS A 109 -10.60 -17.98 12.50
C HIS A 109 -10.93 -16.52 12.23
N LEU A 110 -11.19 -16.20 10.97
CA LEU A 110 -11.69 -14.88 10.58
C LEU A 110 -12.99 -14.65 11.37
N GLY A 111 -12.88 -13.87 12.43
CA GLY A 111 -14.04 -13.52 13.23
C GLY A 111 -15.06 -12.79 12.37
N LEU A 112 -16.34 -12.94 12.71
CA LEU A 112 -17.43 -12.24 12.02
C LEU A 112 -17.15 -10.74 11.88
N LEU A 113 -16.47 -10.15 12.87
CA LEU A 113 -16.07 -8.75 12.88
C LEU A 113 -15.08 -8.40 11.77
N SER A 114 -14.11 -9.28 11.49
CA SER A 114 -13.13 -9.09 10.41
C SER A 114 -13.81 -9.13 9.04
N LEU A 115 -14.76 -10.05 8.87
CA LEU A 115 -15.54 -10.16 7.63
C LEU A 115 -16.43 -8.94 7.41
N LEU A 116 -17.13 -8.48 8.46
CA LEU A 116 -17.92 -7.25 8.39
C LEU A 116 -17.07 -6.03 8.08
N GLY A 117 -15.89 -5.91 8.70
CA GLY A 117 -14.91 -4.85 8.41
C GLY A 117 -14.47 -4.86 6.96
N ALA A 118 -14.16 -6.02 6.40
CA ALA A 118 -13.79 -6.16 4.99
C ALA A 118 -14.92 -5.70 4.05
N VAL A 119 -16.17 -6.10 4.32
CA VAL A 119 -17.34 -5.67 3.53
C VAL A 119 -17.51 -4.14 3.58
N VAL A 120 -17.41 -3.53 4.76
CA VAL A 120 -17.53 -2.06 4.91
C VAL A 120 -16.44 -1.34 4.14
N VAL A 121 -15.20 -1.83 4.16
CA VAL A 121 -14.07 -1.26 3.39
C VAL A 121 -14.35 -1.34 1.89
N VAL A 122 -14.85 -2.48 1.39
CA VAL A 122 -15.21 -2.64 -0.03
C VAL A 122 -16.29 -1.65 -0.44
N LEU A 123 -17.38 -1.58 0.33
CA LEU A 123 -18.49 -0.68 0.03
C LEU A 123 -18.05 0.79 0.03
N GLY A 124 -17.20 1.18 0.99
CA GLY A 124 -16.59 2.52 1.03
C GLY A 124 -15.71 2.81 -0.19
N ALA A 125 -14.86 1.88 -0.59
CA ALA A 125 -14.01 2.02 -1.77
C ALA A 125 -14.83 2.11 -3.06
N MET A 126 -15.88 1.29 -3.21
CA MET A 126 -16.81 1.35 -4.33
C MET A 126 -17.55 2.69 -4.38
N GLY A 127 -18.01 3.20 -3.24
CA GLY A 127 -18.67 4.50 -3.14
C GLY A 127 -17.78 5.63 -3.65
N ILE A 128 -16.49 5.64 -3.30
CA ILE A 128 -15.51 6.62 -3.79
C ILE A 128 -15.24 6.44 -5.28
N ALA A 129 -15.15 5.22 -5.78
CA ALA A 129 -14.87 4.93 -7.18
C ALA A 129 -16.06 5.33 -8.09
N LEU A 130 -17.28 5.11 -7.63
CA LEU A 130 -18.51 5.36 -8.39
C LEU A 130 -19.05 6.78 -8.19
N GLY A 131 -18.70 7.47 -7.11
CA GLY A 131 -19.18 8.82 -6.79
C GLY A 131 -19.10 9.83 -7.93
N PRO A 132 -17.98 9.90 -8.68
CA PRO A 132 -17.88 10.79 -9.84
C PRO A 132 -18.81 10.43 -11.01
N MET A 133 -19.25 9.17 -11.10
CA MET A 133 -20.17 8.70 -12.14
C MET A 133 -21.63 9.02 -11.81
N LEU A 134 -21.95 9.18 -10.52
CA LEU A 134 -23.29 9.52 -10.05
C LEU A 134 -23.59 11.03 -10.06
N HIS A 135 -22.56 11.87 -10.18
CA HIS A 135 -22.76 13.31 -10.45
C HIS A 135 -23.09 13.49 -11.92
N LEU A 136 -24.38 13.43 -12.21
CA LEU A 136 -24.95 13.82 -13.49
C LEU A 136 -24.47 15.23 -13.85
N PRO A 137 -24.19 15.52 -15.15
CA PRO A 137 -23.74 16.84 -15.56
C PRO A 137 -24.82 17.83 -15.24
N HIS A 138 -24.56 18.71 -14.29
CA HIS A 138 -25.41 19.90 -14.11
C HIS A 138 -25.28 20.74 -15.39
N LYS A 139 -26.33 20.71 -16.25
CA LYS A 139 -26.45 21.57 -17.42
C LYS A 139 -26.18 23.00 -16.98
N ARG A 140 -25.07 23.58 -17.41
CA ARG A 140 -24.94 25.04 -17.45
C ARG A 140 -25.84 25.53 -18.56
N SER A 141 -26.96 26.10 -18.16
CA SER A 141 -27.76 27.01 -18.98
C SER A 141 -27.05 28.36 -19.06
#